data_5d66f6160c5bedec472e820a1647fa27
#
_entry.id   5d66f6160c5bedec472e820a1647fa27
#
_cell.length_a   1.000
_cell.length_b   1.000
_cell.length_c   1.000
_cell.angle_alpha   90.00
_cell.angle_beta   90.00
_cell.angle_gamma   90.00
#
_symmetry.space_group_name_H-M   'P 1'
#
loop_
_entity.id
_entity.type
_entity.pdbx_description
1 polymer ?
#
loop_
_entity_poly.entity_id
_entity_poly.type
_entity_poly.pdbx_seq_one_letter_code
_entity_poly.pdbx_strand_id
1 'polypeptide(L)'
;MVQCSLDRFEIVYNGASGASYGVFLPDYPEISQPEKRYETFSVPGRDGDLISDDNSIGNITVKCTFAVIDKLFQKRIRDIKRWLRGTGKLSFSDSLETFYEVLIIDYNELERELRKYGQFSVTFTCYPYEFLKSGQKTFSTISFNPYDLCKPIYKIVGEGNYTLTVNGKTITANVGQNLTIDSRNMIAYREDGTLMNTAISGRYEDLWPPHGDTSISISGGQLSIIPQWGYKP
;
A
#
# COMPACT_ATOMS: atom_id res chain seq x y z
N MET A 1 6.79 18.63 -39.85
CA MET A 1 7.09 18.89 -38.43
C MET A 1 6.49 17.75 -37.62
N VAL A 2 7.33 16.83 -37.21
CA VAL A 2 6.90 15.73 -36.32
C VAL A 2 6.74 16.35 -34.93
N GLN A 3 5.53 16.46 -34.48
CA GLN A 3 5.20 16.89 -33.13
C GLN A 3 5.61 15.73 -32.20
N CYS A 4 6.81 15.80 -31.67
CA CYS A 4 7.26 14.93 -30.60
C CYS A 4 6.47 15.34 -29.35
N SER A 5 5.35 14.67 -29.10
CA SER A 5 4.75 14.68 -27.78
C SER A 5 5.72 13.90 -26.88
N LEU A 6 6.61 14.61 -26.22
CA LEU A 6 7.32 14.07 -25.08
C LEU A 6 6.24 13.66 -24.08
N ASP A 7 5.96 12.37 -24.01
CA ASP A 7 5.16 11.81 -22.93
C ASP A 7 5.88 12.17 -21.63
N ARG A 8 5.39 13.23 -20.98
CA ARG A 8 5.97 13.68 -19.72
C ARG A 8 5.64 12.65 -18.67
N PHE A 9 6.68 12.14 -18.04
CA PHE A 9 6.52 11.30 -16.89
C PHE A 9 5.84 12.08 -15.77
N GLU A 10 4.69 11.60 -15.32
CA GLU A 10 3.84 12.31 -14.36
C GLU A 10 3.63 11.49 -13.09
N ILE A 11 3.51 12.21 -11.99
CA ILE A 11 3.10 11.68 -10.70
C ILE A 11 1.62 11.94 -10.48
N VAL A 12 0.93 10.95 -9.92
CA VAL A 12 -0.46 11.06 -9.48
C VAL A 12 -0.53 10.73 -8.00
N TYR A 13 -0.95 11.69 -7.18
CA TYR A 13 -1.12 11.49 -5.75
C TYR A 13 -2.58 11.71 -5.35
N ASN A 14 -3.19 10.71 -4.71
CA ASN A 14 -4.61 10.69 -4.34
C ASN A 14 -5.55 11.05 -5.52
N GLY A 15 -5.23 10.57 -6.72
CA GLY A 15 -6.02 10.79 -7.93
C GLY A 15 -5.81 12.14 -8.61
N ALA A 16 -4.99 13.03 -8.06
CA ALA A 16 -4.66 14.32 -8.67
C ALA A 16 -3.28 14.27 -9.32
N SER A 17 -3.20 14.66 -10.61
CA SER A 17 -1.95 14.71 -11.36
C SER A 17 -1.10 15.91 -10.93
N GLY A 18 0.23 15.70 -10.87
CA GLY A 18 1.22 16.75 -10.63
C GLY A 18 1.18 17.87 -11.67
N ALA A 19 0.82 17.55 -12.91
CA ALA A 19 0.66 18.54 -13.97
C ALA A 19 -0.39 19.60 -13.62
N SER A 20 -1.48 19.23 -12.91
CA SER A 20 -2.50 20.18 -12.43
C SER A 20 -1.93 21.22 -11.46
N TYR A 21 -0.85 20.88 -10.78
CA TYR A 21 -0.12 21.76 -9.85
C TYR A 21 1.12 22.39 -10.49
N GLY A 22 1.32 22.22 -11.81
CA GLY A 22 2.46 22.74 -12.54
C GLY A 22 3.79 22.10 -12.14
N VAL A 23 3.73 20.85 -11.69
CA VAL A 23 4.88 20.03 -11.32
C VAL A 23 5.14 19.01 -12.41
N PHE A 24 6.41 18.79 -12.71
CA PHE A 24 6.84 17.68 -13.55
C PHE A 24 8.09 17.03 -12.94
N LEU A 25 8.29 15.78 -13.30
CA LEU A 25 9.45 14.99 -12.90
C LEU A 25 10.47 15.04 -14.05
N PRO A 26 11.64 15.67 -13.85
CA PRO A 26 12.70 15.64 -14.87
C PRO A 26 13.33 14.26 -15.01
N ASP A 27 13.35 13.49 -13.91
CA ASP A 27 13.98 12.18 -13.81
C ASP A 27 13.01 11.15 -13.23
N TYR A 28 13.28 9.87 -13.47
CA TYR A 28 12.56 8.78 -12.83
C TYR A 28 12.77 8.78 -11.30
N PRO A 29 11.77 8.37 -10.51
CA PRO A 29 11.90 8.30 -9.06
C PRO A 29 12.93 7.23 -8.65
N GLU A 30 13.69 7.52 -7.60
CA GLU A 30 14.54 6.55 -6.95
C GLU A 30 13.69 5.72 -5.98
N ILE A 31 13.56 4.41 -6.22
CA ILE A 31 12.79 3.50 -5.38
C ILE A 31 13.76 2.59 -4.65
N SER A 32 13.75 2.65 -3.30
CA SER A 32 14.61 1.77 -2.49
C SER A 32 14.06 0.34 -2.46
N GLN A 33 14.97 -0.63 -2.36
CA GLN A 33 14.56 -2.00 -2.05
C GLN A 33 14.19 -2.11 -0.56
N PRO A 34 13.18 -2.92 -0.19
CA PRO A 34 12.82 -3.11 1.20
C PRO A 34 13.90 -3.93 1.92
N GLU A 35 14.23 -3.51 3.11
CA GLU A 35 15.13 -4.25 3.99
C GLU A 35 14.36 -5.38 4.69
N LYS A 36 14.95 -6.58 4.68
CA LYS A 36 14.44 -7.67 5.51
C LYS A 36 14.70 -7.37 6.98
N ARG A 37 13.72 -7.66 7.81
CA ARG A 37 13.89 -7.57 9.25
C ARG A 37 14.35 -8.92 9.79
N TYR A 38 15.42 -8.91 10.56
CA TYR A 38 15.95 -10.08 11.25
C TYR A 38 16.51 -9.68 12.61
N GLU A 39 16.44 -10.59 13.53
CA GLU A 39 17.08 -10.46 14.84
C GLU A 39 18.35 -11.31 14.87
N THR A 40 19.41 -10.75 15.44
CA THR A 40 20.71 -11.40 15.56
C THR A 40 20.95 -11.73 17.02
N PHE A 41 21.25 -12.99 17.32
CA PHE A 41 21.54 -13.46 18.68
C PHE A 41 22.96 -14.00 18.76
N SER A 42 23.77 -13.43 19.64
CA SER A 42 25.10 -13.97 19.96
C SER A 42 24.96 -15.05 21.03
N VAL A 43 25.54 -16.21 20.76
CA VAL A 43 25.54 -17.35 21.71
C VAL A 43 26.96 -17.54 22.25
N PRO A 44 27.18 -17.44 23.58
CA PRO A 44 28.49 -17.63 24.18
C PRO A 44 29.09 -18.99 23.82
N GLY A 45 30.37 -19.00 23.36
CA GLY A 45 31.10 -20.21 22.97
C GLY A 45 30.78 -20.74 21.55
N ARG A 46 30.03 -20.01 20.75
CA ARG A 46 29.78 -20.31 19.35
C ARG A 46 30.37 -19.23 18.47
N ASP A 47 31.03 -19.65 17.37
CA ASP A 47 31.45 -18.73 16.31
C ASP A 47 30.27 -18.34 15.44
N GLY A 48 30.12 -17.02 15.19
CA GLY A 48 29.04 -16.44 14.40
C GLY A 48 27.70 -16.34 15.16
N ASP A 49 26.85 -15.44 14.70
CA ASP A 49 25.55 -15.16 15.30
C ASP A 49 24.42 -16.05 14.73
N LEU A 50 23.40 -16.28 15.54
CA LEU A 50 22.13 -16.84 15.08
C LEU A 50 21.27 -15.72 14.48
N ILE A 51 20.73 -15.96 13.30
CA ILE A 51 19.80 -15.03 12.62
C ILE A 51 18.40 -15.64 12.69
N SER A 52 17.47 -14.90 13.28
CA SER A 52 16.04 -15.20 13.28
C SER A 52 15.36 -14.26 12.30
N ASP A 53 14.75 -14.81 11.24
CA ASP A 53 13.98 -14.08 10.24
C ASP A 53 12.49 -14.29 10.54
N ASP A 54 11.76 -13.20 10.79
CA ASP A 54 10.30 -13.21 10.96
C ASP A 54 9.56 -13.09 9.61
N ASN A 55 10.29 -13.11 8.48
CA ASN A 55 9.79 -12.91 7.12
C ASN A 55 9.10 -11.55 6.91
N SER A 56 9.31 -10.59 7.78
CA SER A 56 8.81 -9.23 7.59
C SER A 56 9.81 -8.38 6.79
N ILE A 57 9.27 -7.39 6.09
CA ILE A 57 10.07 -6.43 5.32
C ILE A 57 9.77 -5.01 5.80
N GLY A 58 10.79 -4.16 5.76
CA GLY A 58 10.69 -2.75 6.11
C GLY A 58 9.97 -1.93 5.04
N ASN A 59 9.59 -0.72 5.38
CA ASN A 59 9.05 0.24 4.42
C ASN A 59 10.07 0.59 3.35
N ILE A 60 9.57 0.98 2.17
CA ILE A 60 10.39 1.50 1.08
C ILE A 60 10.31 3.02 1.03
N THR A 61 11.32 3.63 0.43
CA THR A 61 11.33 5.06 0.13
C THR A 61 11.27 5.28 -1.37
N VAL A 62 10.40 6.20 -1.79
CA VAL A 62 10.29 6.68 -3.16
C VAL A 62 10.68 8.14 -3.17
N LYS A 63 11.84 8.45 -3.76
CA LYS A 63 12.36 9.82 -3.82
C LYS A 63 12.09 10.40 -5.21
N CYS A 64 11.37 11.51 -5.24
CA CYS A 64 11.00 12.22 -6.45
C CYS A 64 11.64 13.61 -6.46
N THR A 65 12.30 13.97 -7.55
CA THR A 65 12.76 15.32 -7.79
C THR A 65 11.72 16.04 -8.65
N PHE A 66 11.17 17.12 -8.11
CA PHE A 66 10.17 17.95 -8.79
C PHE A 66 10.81 19.20 -9.39
N ALA A 67 10.42 19.51 -10.61
CA ALA A 67 10.72 20.78 -11.24
C ALA A 67 9.44 21.61 -11.36
N VAL A 68 9.56 22.89 -11.07
CA VAL A 68 8.48 23.87 -11.14
C VAL A 68 8.92 25.07 -11.94
N ILE A 69 8.13 25.43 -12.96
CA ILE A 69 8.33 26.64 -13.77
C ILE A 69 7.11 27.52 -13.61
N ASP A 70 7.18 28.54 -12.75
CA ASP A 70 6.06 29.46 -12.55
C ASP A 70 6.56 30.86 -12.15
N LYS A 71 5.89 31.90 -12.65
CA LYS A 71 6.14 33.28 -12.25
C LYS A 71 5.79 33.51 -10.78
N LEU A 72 4.78 32.78 -10.26
CA LEU A 72 4.31 32.85 -8.88
C LEU A 72 4.85 31.66 -8.07
N PHE A 73 6.12 31.38 -8.19
CA PHE A 73 6.78 30.21 -7.61
C PHE A 73 6.41 29.92 -6.15
N GLN A 74 6.44 30.92 -5.28
CA GLN A 74 6.11 30.75 -3.86
C GLN A 74 4.65 30.35 -3.60
N LYS A 75 3.71 30.84 -4.43
CA LYS A 75 2.31 30.42 -4.36
C LYS A 75 2.18 28.98 -4.79
N ARG A 76 2.82 28.63 -5.89
CA ARG A 76 2.81 27.26 -6.44
C ARG A 76 3.35 26.24 -5.45
N ILE A 77 4.47 26.52 -4.79
CA ILE A 77 5.03 25.64 -3.74
C ILE A 77 4.05 25.43 -2.57
N ARG A 78 3.32 26.48 -2.15
CA ARG A 78 2.30 26.32 -1.10
C ARG A 78 1.15 25.42 -1.55
N ASP A 79 0.73 25.53 -2.80
CA ASP A 79 -0.33 24.68 -3.35
C ASP A 79 0.13 23.23 -3.49
N ILE A 80 1.38 22.99 -3.91
CA ILE A 80 2.00 21.66 -3.96
C ILE A 80 2.10 21.04 -2.56
N LYS A 81 2.59 21.78 -1.57
CA LYS A 81 2.65 21.31 -0.17
C LYS A 81 1.28 21.01 0.44
N ARG A 82 0.23 21.68 -0.05
CA ARG A 82 -1.15 21.38 0.36
C ARG A 82 -1.66 20.12 -0.32
N TRP A 83 -1.33 19.91 -1.58
CA TRP A 83 -1.69 18.71 -2.35
C TRP A 83 -1.01 17.46 -1.78
N LEU A 84 0.31 17.50 -1.56
CA LEU A 84 1.08 16.39 -1.00
C LEU A 84 0.96 16.38 0.53
N ARG A 85 -0.18 16.02 1.07
CA ARG A 85 -0.39 15.94 2.52
C ARG A 85 -0.99 14.61 2.95
N GLY A 86 -0.54 14.15 4.13
CA GLY A 86 -1.08 12.98 4.81
C GLY A 86 -0.71 11.68 4.11
N THR A 87 -1.41 10.62 4.45
CA THR A 87 -1.29 9.30 3.82
C THR A 87 -2.08 9.27 2.51
N GLY A 88 -1.69 8.40 1.58
CA GLY A 88 -2.38 8.32 0.32
C GLY A 88 -1.81 7.33 -0.68
N LYS A 89 -2.32 7.40 -1.91
CA LYS A 89 -1.93 6.53 -3.01
C LYS A 89 -1.09 7.31 -4.02
N LEU A 90 0.11 6.81 -4.27
CA LEU A 90 1.07 7.34 -5.22
C LEU A 90 1.13 6.44 -6.45
N SER A 91 0.88 6.97 -7.62
CA SER A 91 1.01 6.28 -8.90
C SER A 91 1.84 7.10 -9.87
N PHE A 92 2.40 6.45 -10.88
CA PHE A 92 3.14 7.10 -11.97
C PHE A 92 2.45 6.87 -13.31
N SER A 93 2.72 7.73 -14.28
CA SER A 93 2.06 7.68 -15.60
C SER A 93 2.42 6.45 -16.42
N ASP A 94 3.57 5.83 -16.16
CA ASP A 94 4.02 4.60 -16.81
C ASP A 94 3.40 3.32 -16.22
N SER A 95 2.83 3.42 -15.01
CA SER A 95 2.20 2.29 -14.31
C SER A 95 0.89 2.74 -13.61
N LEU A 96 -0.10 3.14 -14.41
CA LEU A 96 -1.38 3.63 -13.89
C LEU A 96 -2.23 2.54 -13.23
N GLU A 97 -1.95 1.26 -13.49
CA GLU A 97 -2.67 0.12 -12.90
C GLU A 97 -2.24 -0.18 -11.46
N THR A 98 -1.10 0.35 -11.05
CA THR A 98 -0.52 0.13 -9.73
C THR A 98 -0.43 1.43 -8.92
N PHE A 99 -0.14 1.28 -7.64
CA PHE A 99 0.12 2.39 -6.73
C PHE A 99 0.94 1.95 -5.52
N TYR A 100 1.68 2.89 -4.95
CA TYR A 100 2.31 2.77 -3.64
C TYR A 100 1.43 3.42 -2.58
N GLU A 101 1.34 2.80 -1.41
CA GLU A 101 0.60 3.34 -0.27
C GLU A 101 1.55 4.16 0.60
N VAL A 102 1.39 5.47 0.54
CA VAL A 102 2.25 6.46 1.23
C VAL A 102 1.83 6.59 2.68
N LEU A 103 2.81 6.48 3.57
CA LEU A 103 2.66 6.63 5.02
C LEU A 103 3.15 7.99 5.52
N ILE A 104 4.32 8.43 5.01
CA ILE A 104 4.98 9.67 5.41
C ILE A 104 5.47 10.39 4.16
N ILE A 105 5.43 11.71 4.20
CA ILE A 105 5.95 12.59 3.15
C ILE A 105 6.94 13.55 3.77
N ASP A 106 8.19 13.45 3.35
CA ASP A 106 9.27 14.33 3.79
C ASP A 106 9.70 15.25 2.65
N TYR A 107 9.80 16.53 2.96
CA TYR A 107 10.25 17.55 2.02
C TYR A 107 11.70 17.89 2.30
N ASN A 108 12.55 17.69 1.30
CA ASN A 108 13.92 18.16 1.36
C ASN A 108 13.98 19.67 1.08
N GLU A 109 15.16 20.25 1.25
CA GLU A 109 15.38 21.67 1.03
C GLU A 109 14.97 22.09 -0.40
N LEU A 110 14.37 23.28 -0.50
CA LEU A 110 13.93 23.85 -1.73
C LEU A 110 15.09 24.65 -2.35
N GLU A 111 15.66 24.13 -3.40
CA GLU A 111 16.65 24.85 -4.20
C GLU A 111 15.96 25.75 -5.21
N ARG A 112 16.27 27.04 -5.18
CA ARG A 112 15.76 28.03 -6.11
C ARG A 112 16.89 28.55 -6.97
N GLU A 113 16.97 28.06 -8.21
CA GLU A 113 18.01 28.45 -9.15
C GLU A 113 17.73 29.80 -9.81
N LEU A 114 16.48 30.08 -10.18
CA LEU A 114 16.05 31.28 -10.88
C LEU A 114 14.73 31.82 -10.31
N ARG A 115 14.36 33.06 -10.66
CA ARG A 115 13.09 33.68 -10.24
C ARG A 115 11.84 32.88 -10.61
N LYS A 116 11.91 32.09 -11.69
CA LYS A 116 10.77 31.36 -12.27
C LYS A 116 10.95 29.84 -12.27
N TYR A 117 12.11 29.36 -11.88
CA TYR A 117 12.48 27.96 -11.92
C TYR A 117 13.05 27.52 -10.58
N GLY A 118 12.68 26.37 -10.14
CA GLY A 118 13.28 25.75 -8.96
C GLY A 118 12.98 24.25 -8.95
N GLN A 119 13.85 23.54 -8.26
CA GLN A 119 13.73 22.12 -8.00
C GLN A 119 13.61 21.88 -6.50
N PHE A 120 12.97 20.80 -6.13
CA PHE A 120 12.93 20.29 -4.76
C PHE A 120 12.69 18.78 -4.80
N SER A 121 13.23 18.09 -3.83
CA SER A 121 13.01 16.65 -3.67
C SER A 121 12.00 16.38 -2.58
N VAL A 122 11.17 15.37 -2.82
CA VAL A 122 10.21 14.84 -1.85
C VAL A 122 10.48 13.35 -1.71
N THR A 123 10.59 12.89 -0.47
CA THR A 123 10.75 11.50 -0.15
C THR A 123 9.43 10.97 0.43
N PHE A 124 8.87 9.97 -0.22
CA PHE A 124 7.68 9.27 0.23
C PHE A 124 8.11 7.97 0.91
N THR A 125 7.78 7.81 2.18
CA THR A 125 7.89 6.52 2.86
C THR A 125 6.61 5.75 2.61
N CYS A 126 6.73 4.59 1.96
CA CYS A 126 5.61 3.78 1.51
C CYS A 126 5.63 2.39 2.16
N TYR A 127 4.46 1.74 2.20
CA TYR A 127 4.41 0.30 2.42
C TYR A 127 5.28 -0.42 1.37
N PRO A 128 5.91 -1.56 1.74
CA PRO A 128 6.89 -2.23 0.87
C PRO A 128 6.26 -3.07 -0.24
N TYR A 129 5.12 -2.64 -0.76
CA TYR A 129 4.40 -3.35 -1.81
C TYR A 129 3.90 -2.38 -2.87
N GLU A 130 3.94 -2.83 -4.11
CA GLU A 130 3.27 -2.18 -5.21
C GLU A 130 1.88 -2.80 -5.39
N PHE A 131 0.84 -2.07 -5.00
CA PHE A 131 -0.55 -2.56 -5.02
C PHE A 131 -1.20 -2.37 -6.39
N LEU A 132 -2.04 -3.33 -6.79
CA LEU A 132 -2.86 -3.20 -7.98
C LEU A 132 -4.20 -2.51 -7.65
N LYS A 133 -4.64 -1.62 -8.54
CA LYS A 133 -5.97 -1.00 -8.45
C LYS A 133 -7.09 -2.03 -8.61
N SER A 134 -6.87 -3.08 -9.40
CA SER A 134 -7.80 -4.21 -9.52
C SER A 134 -8.02 -4.94 -8.20
N GLY A 135 -6.97 -5.04 -7.37
CA GLY A 135 -7.02 -5.65 -6.05
C GLY A 135 -7.80 -4.85 -5.00
N GLN A 136 -8.22 -3.64 -5.32
CA GLN A 136 -9.07 -2.81 -4.45
C GLN A 136 -10.57 -3.00 -4.72
N LYS A 137 -10.93 -3.79 -5.73
CA LYS A 137 -12.34 -4.10 -6.04
C LYS A 137 -12.88 -5.15 -5.07
N THR A 138 -14.19 -5.13 -4.88
CA THR A 138 -14.89 -6.11 -4.04
C THR A 138 -15.32 -7.31 -4.87
N PHE A 139 -15.05 -8.50 -4.37
CA PHE A 139 -15.43 -9.78 -4.96
C PHE A 139 -16.29 -10.58 -3.98
N SER A 140 -17.19 -11.41 -4.48
CA SER A 140 -17.94 -12.36 -3.67
C SER A 140 -17.14 -13.64 -3.39
N THR A 141 -16.24 -13.99 -4.29
CA THR A 141 -15.33 -15.13 -4.17
C THR A 141 -14.06 -14.89 -4.97
N ILE A 142 -12.97 -15.56 -4.60
CA ILE A 142 -11.71 -15.59 -5.32
C ILE A 142 -11.33 -17.06 -5.46
N SER A 143 -11.15 -17.53 -6.70
CA SER A 143 -10.77 -18.92 -7.01
C SER A 143 -9.29 -19.07 -7.36
N PHE A 144 -8.62 -17.98 -7.69
CA PHE A 144 -7.21 -17.98 -8.06
C PHE A 144 -6.54 -16.67 -7.64
N ASN A 145 -5.35 -16.77 -7.02
CA ASN A 145 -4.51 -15.62 -6.71
C ASN A 145 -3.29 -15.59 -7.64
N PRO A 146 -3.25 -14.67 -8.63
CA PRO A 146 -2.13 -14.60 -9.58
C PRO A 146 -0.90 -13.84 -9.07
N TYR A 147 -0.95 -13.31 -7.85
CA TYR A 147 0.07 -12.41 -7.31
C TYR A 147 0.76 -12.97 -6.05
N ASP A 148 1.98 -12.51 -5.78
CA ASP A 148 2.73 -12.93 -4.58
C ASP A 148 2.16 -12.37 -3.30
N LEU A 149 1.54 -11.19 -3.38
CA LEU A 149 0.86 -10.56 -2.26
C LEU A 149 -0.66 -10.69 -2.41
N CYS A 150 -1.29 -11.30 -1.43
CA CYS A 150 -2.73 -11.29 -1.23
C CYS A 150 -3.02 -11.32 0.28
N LYS A 151 -3.31 -10.15 0.85
CA LYS A 151 -3.70 -9.98 2.26
C LYS A 151 -5.07 -9.33 2.32
N PRO A 152 -6.14 -10.10 2.12
CA PRO A 152 -7.48 -9.58 1.87
C PRO A 152 -8.09 -8.86 3.07
N ILE A 153 -9.02 -7.96 2.75
CA ILE A 153 -10.04 -7.50 3.69
C ILE A 153 -11.29 -8.34 3.44
N TYR A 154 -11.76 -9.01 4.48
CA TYR A 154 -13.00 -9.78 4.47
C TYR A 154 -14.09 -8.97 5.17
N LYS A 155 -15.20 -8.74 4.49
CA LYS A 155 -16.39 -8.10 5.05
C LYS A 155 -17.49 -9.12 5.18
N ILE A 156 -17.97 -9.34 6.41
CA ILE A 156 -19.00 -10.30 6.72
C ILE A 156 -20.22 -9.53 7.22
N VAL A 157 -21.37 -9.80 6.62
CA VAL A 157 -22.67 -9.25 7.05
C VAL A 157 -23.56 -10.41 7.50
N GLY A 158 -24.05 -10.33 8.72
CA GLY A 158 -24.87 -11.36 9.35
C GLY A 158 -24.82 -11.25 10.85
N GLU A 159 -25.44 -12.20 11.56
CA GLU A 159 -25.48 -12.23 13.02
C GLU A 159 -25.23 -13.65 13.51
N GLY A 160 -24.22 -13.84 14.35
CA GLY A 160 -23.84 -15.12 14.92
C GLY A 160 -22.35 -15.47 14.74
N ASN A 161 -22.04 -16.73 15.08
CA ASN A 161 -20.69 -17.27 14.95
C ASN A 161 -20.52 -17.92 13.57
N TYR A 162 -19.56 -17.42 12.80
CA TYR A 162 -19.24 -17.96 11.49
C TYR A 162 -17.81 -18.49 11.45
N THR A 163 -17.61 -19.53 10.64
CA THR A 163 -16.29 -20.06 10.33
C THR A 163 -15.91 -19.62 8.93
N LEU A 164 -14.84 -18.84 8.80
CA LEU A 164 -14.22 -18.47 7.56
C LEU A 164 -13.07 -19.43 7.26
N THR A 165 -13.11 -20.06 6.11
CA THR A 165 -12.11 -21.04 5.66
C THR A 165 -11.40 -20.52 4.43
N VAL A 166 -10.07 -20.51 4.47
CA VAL A 166 -9.19 -20.13 3.34
C VAL A 166 -8.19 -21.26 3.12
N ASN A 167 -8.26 -21.93 1.97
CA ASN A 167 -7.41 -23.07 1.61
C ASN A 167 -7.27 -24.10 2.72
N GLY A 168 -8.41 -24.45 3.36
CA GLY A 168 -8.48 -25.45 4.44
C GLY A 168 -8.09 -24.95 5.82
N LYS A 169 -7.54 -23.76 5.97
CA LYS A 169 -7.30 -23.11 7.26
C LYS A 169 -8.53 -22.34 7.71
N THR A 170 -8.84 -22.38 8.99
CA THR A 170 -10.10 -21.82 9.53
C THR A 170 -9.86 -20.81 10.62
N ILE A 171 -10.68 -19.77 10.61
CA ILE A 171 -10.86 -18.87 11.76
C ILE A 171 -12.34 -18.80 12.11
N THR A 172 -12.64 -18.52 13.37
CA THR A 172 -14.02 -18.22 13.82
C THR A 172 -14.18 -16.72 14.05
N ALA A 173 -15.34 -16.21 13.65
CA ALA A 173 -15.70 -14.80 13.77
C ALA A 173 -17.09 -14.68 14.41
N ASN A 174 -17.18 -13.97 15.54
CA ASN A 174 -18.46 -13.62 16.17
C ASN A 174 -18.94 -12.28 15.57
N VAL A 175 -19.92 -12.37 14.68
CA VAL A 175 -20.44 -11.22 13.91
C VAL A 175 -21.73 -10.72 14.54
N GLY A 176 -21.75 -9.45 14.90
CA GLY A 176 -22.96 -8.75 15.34
C GLY A 176 -23.37 -7.72 14.26
N GLN A 177 -24.22 -8.11 13.32
CA GLN A 177 -24.68 -7.41 12.13
C GLN A 177 -23.61 -7.27 11.03
N ASN A 178 -22.42 -6.76 11.33
CA ASN A 178 -21.31 -6.66 10.39
C ASN A 178 -19.96 -6.80 11.11
N LEU A 179 -18.97 -7.30 10.38
CA LEU A 179 -17.58 -7.39 10.82
C LEU A 179 -16.66 -7.27 9.62
N THR A 180 -15.70 -6.37 9.69
CA THR A 180 -14.61 -6.27 8.73
C THR A 180 -13.34 -6.81 9.36
N ILE A 181 -12.70 -7.76 8.67
CA ILE A 181 -11.43 -8.37 9.06
C ILE A 181 -10.38 -7.89 8.09
N ASP A 182 -9.51 -6.99 8.52
CA ASP A 182 -8.35 -6.54 7.76
C ASP A 182 -7.17 -7.46 8.09
N SER A 183 -6.94 -8.45 7.23
CA SER A 183 -5.92 -9.46 7.48
C SER A 183 -4.49 -8.91 7.34
N ARG A 184 -4.30 -7.83 6.58
CA ARG A 184 -3.01 -7.15 6.42
C ARG A 184 -2.59 -6.42 7.69
N ASN A 185 -3.52 -5.64 8.25
CA ASN A 185 -3.29 -4.86 9.46
C ASN A 185 -3.54 -5.68 10.74
N MET A 186 -4.01 -6.93 10.61
CA MET A 186 -4.32 -7.84 11.73
C MET A 186 -5.30 -7.21 12.71
N ILE A 187 -6.35 -6.57 12.20
CA ILE A 187 -7.41 -5.96 12.98
C ILE A 187 -8.79 -6.38 12.48
N ALA A 188 -9.74 -6.41 13.40
CA ALA A 188 -11.15 -6.57 13.09
C ALA A 188 -11.95 -5.40 13.66
N TYR A 189 -12.92 -4.91 12.90
CA TYR A 189 -13.72 -3.76 13.29
C TYR A 189 -15.11 -3.79 12.65
N ARG A 190 -16.05 -3.06 13.22
CA ARG A 190 -17.38 -2.82 12.65
C ARG A 190 -17.35 -1.67 11.64
N GLU A 191 -18.43 -1.52 10.91
CA GLU A 191 -18.59 -0.44 9.92
C GLU A 191 -18.51 0.96 10.57
N ASP A 192 -18.87 1.09 11.84
CA ASP A 192 -18.71 2.34 12.62
C ASP A 192 -17.28 2.61 13.11
N GLY A 193 -16.33 1.71 12.80
CA GLY A 193 -14.93 1.80 13.21
C GLY A 193 -14.61 1.21 14.58
N THR A 194 -15.59 0.66 15.30
CA THR A 194 -15.37 0.03 16.61
C THR A 194 -14.50 -1.21 16.44
N LEU A 195 -13.37 -1.27 17.15
CA LEU A 195 -12.45 -2.41 17.13
C LEU A 195 -13.08 -3.64 17.80
N MET A 196 -13.01 -4.77 17.11
CA MET A 196 -13.61 -6.05 17.49
C MET A 196 -12.62 -7.21 17.42
N ASN A 197 -11.35 -7.01 17.77
CA ASN A 197 -10.31 -8.04 17.66
C ASN A 197 -10.63 -9.28 18.51
N THR A 198 -11.32 -9.12 19.62
CA THR A 198 -11.78 -10.24 20.47
C THR A 198 -12.90 -11.09 19.86
N ALA A 199 -13.53 -10.60 18.78
CA ALA A 199 -14.54 -11.35 18.04
C ALA A 199 -13.93 -12.42 17.11
N ILE A 200 -12.59 -12.37 16.90
CA ILE A 200 -11.87 -13.31 16.04
C ILE A 200 -11.12 -14.32 16.91
N SER A 201 -11.22 -15.59 16.53
CA SER A 201 -10.39 -16.67 17.08
C SER A 201 -9.70 -17.40 15.95
N GLY A 202 -8.36 -17.40 15.98
CA GLY A 202 -7.47 -17.93 14.93
C GLY A 202 -6.37 -16.93 14.59
N ARG A 203 -5.57 -17.26 13.60
CA ARG A 203 -4.43 -16.42 13.16
C ARG A 203 -4.79 -15.67 11.90
N TYR A 204 -4.48 -14.38 11.83
CA TYR A 204 -4.73 -13.55 10.63
C TYR A 204 -3.95 -14.04 9.41
N GLU A 205 -2.77 -14.62 9.61
CA GLU A 205 -1.94 -15.18 8.54
C GLU A 205 -2.58 -16.37 7.83
N ASP A 206 -3.48 -17.09 8.53
CA ASP A 206 -4.24 -18.20 7.94
C ASP A 206 -5.29 -17.71 6.93
N LEU A 207 -5.56 -16.41 6.90
CA LEU A 207 -6.43 -15.73 5.93
C LEU A 207 -5.72 -15.24 4.66
N TRP A 208 -4.42 -15.50 4.52
CA TRP A 208 -3.65 -15.06 3.35
C TRP A 208 -3.63 -16.16 2.28
N PRO A 209 -4.35 -15.99 1.17
CA PRO A 209 -4.27 -16.94 0.07
C PRO A 209 -2.87 -16.91 -0.53
N PRO A 210 -2.18 -18.06 -0.66
CA PRO A 210 -0.93 -18.14 -1.40
C PRO A 210 -1.16 -17.89 -2.89
N HIS A 211 -0.08 -17.72 -3.65
CA HIS A 211 -0.16 -17.73 -5.10
C HIS A 211 -0.76 -19.06 -5.61
N GLY A 212 -1.63 -18.97 -6.59
CA GLY A 212 -2.27 -20.13 -7.21
C GLY A 212 -3.73 -20.32 -6.82
N ASP A 213 -4.18 -21.57 -6.83
CA ASP A 213 -5.57 -21.94 -6.55
C ASP A 213 -5.98 -21.53 -5.14
N THR A 214 -7.13 -20.89 -5.06
CA THR A 214 -7.66 -20.33 -3.84
C THR A 214 -9.08 -20.81 -3.60
N SER A 215 -9.35 -21.31 -2.39
CA SER A 215 -10.66 -21.68 -1.93
C SER A 215 -11.04 -20.88 -0.71
N ILE A 216 -12.08 -20.07 -0.81
CA ILE A 216 -12.59 -19.25 0.28
C ILE A 216 -14.07 -19.57 0.50
N SER A 217 -14.42 -19.93 1.72
CA SER A 217 -15.80 -20.23 2.09
C SER A 217 -16.13 -19.73 3.50
N ILE A 218 -17.40 -19.48 3.74
CA ILE A 218 -17.92 -19.08 5.07
C ILE A 218 -19.14 -19.94 5.41
N SER A 219 -19.26 -20.30 6.68
CA SER A 219 -20.35 -21.18 7.15
C SER A 219 -21.73 -20.51 7.17
N GLY A 220 -21.81 -19.18 7.02
CA GLY A 220 -23.06 -18.43 6.98
C GLY A 220 -22.82 -16.93 6.85
N GLY A 221 -23.89 -16.14 6.72
CA GLY A 221 -23.79 -14.72 6.42
C GLY A 221 -23.43 -14.43 4.97
N GLN A 222 -23.22 -13.17 4.67
CA GLN A 222 -22.78 -12.70 3.34
C GLN A 222 -21.33 -12.26 3.42
N LEU A 223 -20.49 -12.84 2.56
CA LEU A 223 -19.05 -12.53 2.46
C LEU A 223 -18.76 -11.64 1.26
N SER A 224 -17.94 -10.61 1.50
CA SER A 224 -17.33 -9.78 0.45
C SER A 224 -15.84 -9.69 0.71
N ILE A 225 -15.03 -9.76 -0.35
CA ILE A 225 -13.58 -9.88 -0.27
C ILE A 225 -12.95 -8.76 -1.08
N ILE A 226 -12.01 -8.02 -0.50
CA ILE A 226 -11.13 -7.09 -1.20
C ILE A 226 -9.73 -7.68 -1.12
N PRO A 227 -9.16 -8.23 -2.21
CA PRO A 227 -7.96 -9.07 -2.16
C PRO A 227 -6.68 -8.30 -1.82
N GLN A 228 -6.62 -7.00 -2.05
CA GLN A 228 -5.42 -6.17 -1.87
C GLN A 228 -4.19 -6.75 -2.60
N TRP A 229 -4.39 -7.21 -3.83
CA TRP A 229 -3.32 -7.77 -4.64
C TRP A 229 -2.19 -6.78 -4.85
N GLY A 230 -0.97 -7.30 -4.88
CA GLY A 230 0.22 -6.50 -5.12
C GLY A 230 1.42 -7.37 -5.47
N TYR A 231 2.48 -6.70 -5.88
CA TYR A 231 3.78 -7.28 -6.11
C TYR A 231 4.65 -7.13 -4.86
N LYS A 232 5.39 -8.18 -4.52
CA LYS A 232 6.53 -8.05 -3.62
C LYS A 232 7.66 -7.39 -4.39
N PRO A 233 8.36 -6.45 -3.78
CA PRO A 233 9.55 -5.84 -4.37
C PRO A 233 10.72 -6.82 -4.40
#